data_eb43257961ccf39ec8ae67bf23147962
#
_entry.id   eb43257961ccf39ec8ae67bf23147962
#
_cell.length_a   1.000
_cell.length_b   1.000
_cell.length_c   1.000
_cell.angle_alpha   90.00
_cell.angle_beta   90.00
_cell.angle_gamma   90.00
#
_symmetry.space_group_name_H-M   'P 1'
#
loop_
_entity.id
_entity.type
_entity.pdbx_description
1 polymer ?
#
loop_
_entity_poly.entity_id
_entity_poly.type
_entity_poly.pdbx_seq_one_letter_code
_entity_poly.pdbx_strand_id
1 'polypeptide(L)'
;MQSSDFDPTPWLDACRRMVLGVQGVLEDYATTVDRAVVVGLGEGGDRTLVIDELAEDCVFAQLRLLNASGLEFTALAEERGEVAFGSRELVVVIDPIDGSLNAKRAGGPCALSVAVATGWTLDDVVFGFVYDLHSREEWVAVKGEGATLNGKPLDPTVAARFRETGHLEVLGVESADPRYLAGAAEALKVATYRVRALGAIAVTLCQVAAGRYDAMVSLKKCRSIDAAAALLVVTEAGGLVCFPGFDKPLGAPIDLVGHAPVTAGRCEASLAVALAVANRPVS
;
A
#
# COMPACT_ATOMS: atom_id res chain seq x y z
N MET A 1 20.02 0.05 -13.60
CA MET A 1 19.84 -1.43 -13.54
C MET A 1 18.62 -1.77 -14.39
N GLN A 2 18.70 -2.71 -15.32
CA GLN A 2 17.47 -3.17 -16.00
C GLN A 2 16.70 -4.07 -15.05
N SER A 3 15.38 -4.12 -15.14
CA SER A 3 14.52 -4.94 -14.24
C SER A 3 14.91 -6.44 -14.24
N SER A 4 15.55 -6.91 -15.31
CA SER A 4 16.07 -8.28 -15.46
C SER A 4 17.25 -8.62 -14.53
N ASP A 5 17.89 -7.63 -13.92
CA ASP A 5 19.10 -7.82 -13.09
C ASP A 5 18.82 -7.67 -11.59
N PHE A 6 17.54 -7.48 -11.21
CA PHE A 6 17.13 -7.33 -9.82
C PHE A 6 16.91 -8.70 -9.16
N ASP A 7 17.66 -8.99 -8.08
CA ASP A 7 17.43 -10.18 -7.26
C ASP A 7 16.47 -9.85 -6.10
N PRO A 8 15.23 -10.38 -6.12
CA PRO A 8 14.24 -10.13 -5.06
C PRO A 8 14.51 -10.91 -3.77
N THR A 9 15.38 -11.94 -3.82
CA THR A 9 15.57 -12.91 -2.73
C THR A 9 15.99 -12.27 -1.40
N PRO A 10 17.05 -11.42 -1.35
CA PRO A 10 17.48 -10.82 -0.09
C PRO A 10 16.42 -9.88 0.50
N TRP A 11 15.64 -9.22 -0.36
CA TRP A 11 14.55 -8.32 0.04
C TRP A 11 13.38 -9.10 0.65
N LEU A 12 12.95 -10.18 0.00
CA LEU A 12 11.88 -11.02 0.47
C LEU A 12 12.20 -11.64 1.83
N ASP A 13 13.42 -12.15 1.99
CA ASP A 13 13.89 -12.71 3.26
C ASP A 13 13.95 -11.66 4.37
N ALA A 14 14.37 -10.43 4.04
CA ALA A 14 14.36 -9.33 5.00
C ALA A 14 12.93 -8.93 5.37
N CYS A 15 12.03 -8.79 4.40
CA CYS A 15 10.62 -8.46 4.65
C CYS A 15 9.94 -9.47 5.59
N ARG A 16 10.20 -10.76 5.39
CA ARG A 16 9.65 -11.79 6.28
C ARG A 16 10.20 -11.71 7.71
N ARG A 17 11.48 -11.31 7.90
CA ARG A 17 12.02 -11.02 9.23
C ARG A 17 11.44 -9.73 9.82
N MET A 18 11.19 -8.71 9.01
CA MET A 18 10.50 -7.48 9.44
C MET A 18 9.09 -7.81 9.98
N VAL A 19 8.34 -8.66 9.26
CA VAL A 19 7.01 -9.13 9.72
C VAL A 19 7.07 -9.72 11.12
N LEU A 20 8.05 -10.59 11.40
CA LEU A 20 8.20 -11.19 12.73
C LEU A 20 8.47 -10.13 13.81
N GLY A 21 9.30 -9.13 13.49
CA GLY A 21 9.56 -8.02 14.41
C GLY A 21 8.31 -7.17 14.68
N VAL A 22 7.59 -6.78 13.63
CA VAL A 22 6.36 -5.97 13.77
C VAL A 22 5.27 -6.74 14.50
N GLN A 23 5.11 -8.05 14.21
CA GLN A 23 4.17 -8.89 14.96
C GLN A 23 4.54 -8.95 16.45
N GLY A 24 5.82 -9.10 16.79
CA GLY A 24 6.29 -9.07 18.18
C GLY A 24 5.93 -7.76 18.89
N VAL A 25 6.12 -6.61 18.23
CA VAL A 25 5.70 -5.30 18.76
C VAL A 25 4.19 -5.28 19.05
N LEU A 26 3.35 -5.74 18.11
CA LEU A 26 1.90 -5.75 18.30
C LEU A 26 1.43 -6.75 19.37
N GLU A 27 2.17 -7.83 19.60
CA GLU A 27 1.93 -8.80 20.69
C GLU A 27 2.32 -8.24 22.06
N ASP A 28 3.47 -7.55 22.15
CA ASP A 28 3.96 -6.93 23.39
C ASP A 28 3.05 -5.76 23.82
N TYR A 29 2.53 -5.00 22.87
CA TYR A 29 1.55 -3.92 23.08
C TYR A 29 0.13 -4.44 22.82
N ALA A 30 -0.34 -5.37 23.65
CA ALA A 30 -1.56 -6.13 23.40
C ALA A 30 -2.85 -5.32 23.54
N THR A 31 -2.87 -4.27 24.41
CA THR A 31 -4.10 -3.50 24.68
C THR A 31 -4.21 -2.25 23.83
N THR A 32 -5.44 -1.78 23.60
CA THR A 32 -5.70 -0.53 22.88
C THR A 32 -5.15 0.71 23.62
N VAL A 33 -4.96 0.61 24.94
CA VAL A 33 -4.38 1.67 25.76
C VAL A 33 -2.88 1.76 25.50
N ASP A 34 -2.17 0.63 25.53
CA ASP A 34 -0.73 0.57 25.28
C ASP A 34 -0.40 1.09 23.87
N ARG A 35 -1.16 0.66 22.86
CA ARG A 35 -0.99 1.08 21.47
C ARG A 35 -1.29 2.56 21.20
N ALA A 36 -2.07 3.21 22.07
CA ALA A 36 -2.51 4.60 21.87
C ALA A 36 -1.50 5.65 22.35
N VAL A 37 -0.38 5.25 22.93
CA VAL A 37 0.65 6.15 23.44
C VAL A 37 1.29 6.91 22.28
N VAL A 38 1.19 8.25 22.31
CA VAL A 38 1.83 9.13 21.32
C VAL A 38 3.24 9.46 21.83
N VAL A 39 4.25 9.22 20.99
CA VAL A 39 5.66 9.43 21.33
C VAL A 39 6.29 10.59 20.56
N GLY A 40 5.68 11.03 19.47
CA GLY A 40 6.24 12.12 18.65
C GLY A 40 5.34 12.57 17.50
N LEU A 41 6.00 13.22 16.55
CA LEU A 41 5.46 13.61 15.25
C LEU A 41 6.41 13.05 14.18
N GLY A 42 5.88 12.27 13.24
CA GLY A 42 6.66 11.69 12.15
C GLY A 42 6.97 12.70 11.05
N GLU A 43 7.93 12.41 10.22
CA GLU A 43 8.28 13.22 9.03
C GLU A 43 7.11 13.27 8.01
N GLY A 44 6.24 12.25 8.01
CA GLY A 44 4.98 12.24 7.26
C GLY A 44 3.93 13.23 7.76
N GLY A 45 4.15 13.88 8.92
CA GLY A 45 3.30 14.92 9.50
C GLY A 45 2.18 14.42 10.40
N ASP A 46 2.05 13.11 10.60
CA ASP A 46 1.09 12.49 11.50
C ASP A 46 1.68 12.26 12.90
N ARG A 47 0.82 11.96 13.89
CA ARG A 47 1.27 11.64 15.24
C ARG A 47 1.83 10.23 15.28
N THR A 48 3.11 10.08 15.63
CA THR A 48 3.77 8.80 15.83
C THR A 48 3.25 8.12 17.09
N LEU A 49 2.72 6.93 16.95
CA LEU A 49 2.39 6.07 18.08
C LEU A 49 3.63 5.24 18.48
N VAL A 50 3.67 4.79 19.73
CA VAL A 50 4.75 3.92 20.22
C VAL A 50 4.91 2.66 19.36
N ILE A 51 3.81 2.09 18.86
CA ILE A 51 3.85 0.90 18.01
C ILE A 51 4.42 1.21 16.62
N ASP A 52 4.18 2.42 16.06
CA ASP A 52 4.72 2.82 14.76
C ASP A 52 6.24 3.02 14.86
N GLU A 53 6.73 3.71 15.92
CA GLU A 53 8.16 3.90 16.18
C GLU A 53 8.89 2.56 16.36
N LEU A 54 8.36 1.66 17.19
CA LEU A 54 8.98 0.36 17.46
C LEU A 54 8.92 -0.58 16.24
N ALA A 55 7.83 -0.55 15.47
CA ALA A 55 7.72 -1.31 14.22
C ALA A 55 8.77 -0.82 13.21
N GLU A 56 8.93 0.51 13.08
CA GLU A 56 9.95 1.07 12.21
C GLU A 56 11.37 0.74 12.69
N ASP A 57 11.64 0.70 14.01
CA ASP A 57 12.90 0.22 14.57
C ASP A 57 13.23 -1.22 14.14
N CYS A 58 12.23 -2.12 14.17
CA CYS A 58 12.38 -3.51 13.72
C CYS A 58 12.72 -3.57 12.23
N VAL A 59 12.04 -2.76 11.41
CA VAL A 59 12.30 -2.66 9.96
C VAL A 59 13.72 -2.17 9.70
N PHE A 60 14.14 -1.07 10.33
CA PHE A 60 15.48 -0.51 10.17
C PHE A 60 16.59 -1.43 10.67
N ALA A 61 16.32 -2.29 11.65
CA ALA A 61 17.27 -3.33 12.04
C ALA A 61 17.57 -4.29 10.88
N GLN A 62 16.55 -4.70 10.12
CA GLN A 62 16.73 -5.55 8.93
C GLN A 62 17.41 -4.81 7.77
N LEU A 63 17.08 -3.52 7.55
CA LEU A 63 17.74 -2.70 6.55
C LEU A 63 19.25 -2.55 6.82
N ARG A 64 19.65 -2.37 8.09
CA ARG A 64 21.07 -2.35 8.47
C ARG A 64 21.77 -3.67 8.14
N LEU A 65 21.09 -4.82 8.33
CA LEU A 65 21.64 -6.13 7.96
C LEU A 65 21.81 -6.29 6.45
N LEU A 66 20.84 -5.83 5.66
CA LEU A 66 20.96 -5.78 4.20
C LEU A 66 22.13 -4.91 3.76
N ASN A 67 22.28 -3.73 4.33
CA ASN A 67 23.40 -2.84 4.01
C ASN A 67 24.74 -3.45 4.41
N ALA A 68 24.83 -4.08 5.58
CA ALA A 68 26.03 -4.78 6.03
C ALA A 68 26.41 -5.98 5.13
N SER A 69 25.45 -6.54 4.38
CA SER A 69 25.72 -7.58 3.37
C SER A 69 26.20 -7.01 2.02
N GLY A 70 26.32 -5.70 1.90
CA GLY A 70 26.83 -5.01 0.73
C GLY A 70 25.78 -4.39 -0.20
N LEU A 71 24.49 -4.43 0.17
CA LEU A 71 23.44 -3.74 -0.57
C LEU A 71 23.42 -2.25 -0.19
N GLU A 72 23.54 -1.38 -1.17
CA GLU A 72 23.47 0.06 -1.02
C GLU A 72 22.13 0.60 -1.54
N PHE A 73 21.44 1.43 -0.76
CA PHE A 73 20.14 1.99 -1.08
C PHE A 73 19.85 3.25 -0.25
N THR A 74 18.73 3.90 -0.55
CA THR A 74 18.14 4.92 0.32
C THR A 74 16.77 4.41 0.79
N ALA A 75 16.49 4.43 2.08
CA ALA A 75 15.19 4.13 2.64
C ALA A 75 14.34 5.40 2.76
N LEU A 76 13.07 5.31 2.42
CA LEU A 76 12.05 6.33 2.68
C LEU A 76 10.97 5.68 3.55
N ALA A 77 10.84 6.16 4.78
CA ALA A 77 9.92 5.64 5.78
C ALA A 77 9.02 6.76 6.34
N GLU A 78 7.86 6.39 6.86
CA GLU A 78 6.84 7.36 7.28
C GLU A 78 7.29 8.22 8.45
N GLU A 79 7.93 7.60 9.47
CA GLU A 79 8.30 8.30 10.70
C GLU A 79 9.68 8.98 10.60
N ARG A 80 10.65 8.35 9.93
CA ARG A 80 12.05 8.81 9.82
C ARG A 80 12.38 9.60 8.57
N GLY A 81 11.48 9.61 7.58
CA GLY A 81 11.76 10.22 6.30
C GLY A 81 12.84 9.48 5.51
N GLU A 82 13.71 10.23 4.85
CA GLU A 82 14.79 9.69 4.02
C GLU A 82 16.02 9.33 4.85
N VAL A 83 16.47 8.08 4.76
CA VAL A 83 17.67 7.57 5.44
C VAL A 83 18.60 6.90 4.42
N ALA A 84 19.84 7.39 4.30
CA ALA A 84 20.82 6.90 3.35
C ALA A 84 21.55 5.65 3.86
N PHE A 85 21.66 4.63 3.00
CA PHE A 85 22.44 3.41 3.17
C PHE A 85 23.43 3.21 2.00
N GLY A 86 24.10 4.29 1.60
CA GLY A 86 25.18 4.27 0.61
C GLY A 86 24.79 4.84 -0.76
N SER A 87 23.69 4.41 -1.38
CA SER A 87 23.31 4.81 -2.74
C SER A 87 21.91 5.40 -2.80
N ARG A 88 21.64 6.22 -3.82
CA ARG A 88 20.31 6.72 -4.21
C ARG A 88 19.75 6.05 -5.47
N GLU A 89 20.45 5.06 -6.02
CA GLU A 89 20.00 4.32 -7.21
C GLU A 89 18.88 3.33 -6.89
N LEU A 90 18.91 2.75 -5.69
CA LEU A 90 17.80 1.96 -5.15
C LEU A 90 17.10 2.73 -4.04
N VAL A 91 15.79 2.74 -4.07
CA VAL A 91 14.93 3.37 -3.07
C VAL A 91 14.05 2.30 -2.44
N VAL A 92 14.13 2.16 -1.12
CA VAL A 92 13.28 1.26 -0.34
C VAL A 92 12.19 2.10 0.31
N VAL A 93 10.95 1.87 -0.08
CA VAL A 93 9.78 2.63 0.38
C VAL A 93 9.06 1.79 1.41
N ILE A 94 8.82 2.34 2.60
CA ILE A 94 8.37 1.55 3.74
C ILE A 94 7.24 2.27 4.47
N ASP A 95 6.15 1.56 4.66
CA ASP A 95 5.14 1.83 5.68
C ASP A 95 5.10 0.63 6.62
N PRO A 96 5.62 0.76 7.86
CA PRO A 96 5.66 -0.36 8.80
C PRO A 96 4.29 -0.83 9.25
N ILE A 97 3.31 0.08 9.31
CA ILE A 97 1.92 -0.21 9.75
C ILE A 97 0.92 0.62 8.94
N ASP A 98 0.72 0.31 7.64
CA ASP A 98 -0.45 0.84 6.90
C ASP A 98 -1.73 0.46 7.64
N GLY A 99 -2.55 1.45 7.98
CA GLY A 99 -3.73 1.25 8.81
C GLY A 99 -3.46 1.39 10.32
N SER A 100 -2.61 2.34 10.74
CA SER A 100 -2.25 2.61 12.14
C SER A 100 -3.47 2.78 13.06
N LEU A 101 -4.61 3.32 12.56
CA LEU A 101 -5.84 3.39 13.35
C LEU A 101 -6.40 2.00 13.69
N ASN A 102 -6.37 1.07 12.75
CA ASN A 102 -6.80 -0.32 12.97
C ASN A 102 -5.83 -1.02 13.94
N ALA A 103 -4.54 -0.87 13.74
CA ALA A 103 -3.50 -1.39 14.65
C ALA A 103 -3.68 -0.85 16.07
N LYS A 104 -3.85 0.48 16.22
CA LYS A 104 -4.13 1.15 17.49
C LYS A 104 -5.37 0.60 18.20
N ARG A 105 -6.41 0.25 17.45
CA ARG A 105 -7.68 -0.27 17.98
C ARG A 105 -7.68 -1.80 18.13
N ALA A 106 -6.59 -2.48 17.76
CA ALA A 106 -6.50 -3.94 17.73
C ALA A 106 -7.65 -4.59 16.94
N GLY A 107 -8.11 -3.92 15.89
CA GLY A 107 -9.28 -4.37 15.14
C GLY A 107 -9.29 -3.96 13.69
N GLY A 108 -9.18 -4.93 12.80
CA GLY A 108 -9.19 -4.74 11.36
C GLY A 108 -7.81 -4.88 10.71
N PRO A 109 -7.77 -4.86 9.38
CA PRO A 109 -6.55 -5.01 8.61
C PRO A 109 -5.55 -3.88 8.89
N CYS A 110 -4.29 -4.26 9.04
CA CYS A 110 -3.15 -3.35 9.01
C CYS A 110 -1.97 -4.12 8.43
N ALA A 111 -1.07 -3.45 7.71
CA ALA A 111 -0.06 -4.15 6.94
C ALA A 111 1.34 -3.53 7.06
N LEU A 112 2.37 -4.38 7.04
CA LEU A 112 3.70 -3.98 6.62
C LEU A 112 3.72 -3.89 5.09
N SER A 113 4.07 -2.73 4.54
CA SER A 113 4.19 -2.45 3.12
C SER A 113 5.62 -2.04 2.80
N VAL A 114 6.30 -2.79 1.91
CA VAL A 114 7.68 -2.53 1.49
C VAL A 114 7.78 -2.60 -0.02
N ALA A 115 8.31 -1.55 -0.64
CA ALA A 115 8.64 -1.55 -2.07
C ALA A 115 10.12 -1.27 -2.27
N VAL A 116 10.69 -1.82 -3.36
CA VAL A 116 12.02 -1.44 -3.85
C VAL A 116 11.85 -0.85 -5.25
N ALA A 117 12.43 0.32 -5.46
CA ALA A 117 12.39 1.03 -6.73
C ALA A 117 13.82 1.33 -7.23
N THR A 118 13.99 1.35 -8.56
CA THR A 118 15.24 1.72 -9.26
C THR A 118 15.27 3.19 -9.67
N GLY A 119 14.45 3.99 -9.04
CA GLY A 119 14.30 5.43 -9.25
C GLY A 119 13.30 6.03 -8.29
N TRP A 120 12.87 7.27 -8.55
CA TRP A 120 12.10 8.06 -7.60
C TRP A 120 10.65 8.31 -8.04
N THR A 121 10.09 7.42 -8.88
CA THR A 121 8.68 7.44 -9.25
C THR A 121 8.04 6.07 -9.00
N LEU A 122 6.73 6.01 -8.86
CA LEU A 122 6.01 4.75 -8.69
C LEU A 122 6.18 3.81 -9.90
N ASP A 123 6.48 4.36 -11.09
CA ASP A 123 6.79 3.56 -12.29
C ASP A 123 8.14 2.80 -12.18
N ASP A 124 9.03 3.26 -11.28
CA ASP A 124 10.35 2.65 -11.04
C ASP A 124 10.31 1.50 -10.03
N VAL A 125 9.16 1.20 -9.42
CA VAL A 125 9.03 0.10 -8.45
C VAL A 125 9.23 -1.24 -9.17
N VAL A 126 10.15 -2.05 -8.65
CA VAL A 126 10.53 -3.37 -9.21
C VAL A 126 10.19 -4.54 -8.29
N PHE A 127 9.99 -4.27 -7.00
CA PHE A 127 9.60 -5.26 -6.00
C PHE A 127 8.55 -4.65 -5.06
N GLY A 128 7.52 -5.43 -4.73
CA GLY A 128 6.48 -5.06 -3.79
C GLY A 128 6.16 -6.20 -2.84
N PHE A 129 6.14 -5.90 -1.57
CA PHE A 129 5.78 -6.82 -0.48
C PHE A 129 4.73 -6.16 0.40
N VAL A 130 3.59 -6.83 0.60
CA VAL A 130 2.55 -6.41 1.55
C VAL A 130 2.17 -7.61 2.42
N TYR A 131 2.18 -7.42 3.72
CA TYR A 131 1.77 -8.45 4.66
C TYR A 131 0.66 -7.91 5.59
N ASP A 132 -0.55 -8.43 5.46
CA ASP A 132 -1.63 -8.10 6.39
C ASP A 132 -1.41 -8.80 7.72
N LEU A 133 -1.09 -8.02 8.74
CA LEU A 133 -0.79 -8.48 10.10
C LEU A 133 -2.02 -9.07 10.79
N HIS A 134 -3.25 -8.78 10.29
CA HIS A 134 -4.49 -9.29 10.83
C HIS A 134 -4.88 -10.65 10.21
N SER A 135 -4.95 -10.74 8.88
CA SER A 135 -5.30 -11.99 8.17
C SER A 135 -4.11 -12.93 7.99
N ARG A 136 -2.87 -12.44 8.17
CA ARG A 136 -1.61 -13.15 7.90
C ARG A 136 -1.45 -13.53 6.42
N GLU A 137 -1.99 -12.72 5.53
CA GLU A 137 -1.83 -12.89 4.09
C GLU A 137 -0.59 -12.13 3.60
N GLU A 138 0.26 -12.80 2.82
CA GLU A 138 1.47 -12.27 2.21
C GLU A 138 1.26 -12.08 0.72
N TRP A 139 1.37 -10.85 0.21
CA TRP A 139 1.41 -10.54 -1.22
C TRP A 139 2.82 -10.13 -1.62
N VAL A 140 3.31 -10.71 -2.70
CA VAL A 140 4.62 -10.41 -3.27
C VAL A 140 4.48 -10.20 -4.77
N ALA A 141 5.12 -9.17 -5.29
CA ALA A 141 5.22 -8.93 -6.72
C ALA A 141 6.65 -8.56 -7.11
N VAL A 142 7.07 -9.05 -8.26
CA VAL A 142 8.32 -8.66 -8.94
C VAL A 142 7.95 -8.20 -10.34
N LYS A 143 8.47 -7.04 -10.75
CA LYS A 143 8.12 -6.42 -12.03
C LYS A 143 8.45 -7.34 -13.21
N GLY A 144 7.41 -7.72 -13.96
CA GLY A 144 7.48 -8.64 -15.10
C GLY A 144 7.45 -10.13 -14.74
N GLU A 145 7.32 -10.50 -13.45
CA GLU A 145 7.28 -11.90 -13.01
C GLU A 145 5.91 -12.29 -12.43
N GLY A 146 4.99 -11.33 -12.33
CA GLY A 146 3.66 -11.52 -11.75
C GLY A 146 3.61 -11.30 -10.25
N ALA A 147 2.44 -11.57 -9.67
CA ALA A 147 2.19 -11.44 -8.24
C ALA A 147 1.72 -12.74 -7.61
N THR A 148 2.01 -12.90 -6.32
CA THR A 148 1.60 -14.07 -5.53
C THR A 148 0.84 -13.68 -4.28
N LEU A 149 -0.04 -14.56 -3.82
CA LEU A 149 -0.68 -14.52 -2.51
C LEU A 149 -0.29 -15.80 -1.75
N ASN A 150 0.41 -15.66 -0.62
CA ASN A 150 0.92 -16.77 0.16
C ASN A 150 1.73 -17.77 -0.69
N GLY A 151 2.59 -17.24 -1.57
CA GLY A 151 3.42 -18.00 -2.50
C GLY A 151 2.68 -18.66 -3.66
N LYS A 152 1.37 -18.45 -3.82
CA LYS A 152 0.59 -18.95 -4.96
C LYS A 152 0.36 -17.84 -5.98
N PRO A 153 0.64 -18.06 -7.27
CA PRO A 153 0.42 -17.06 -8.31
C PRO A 153 -1.03 -16.57 -8.32
N LEU A 154 -1.21 -15.26 -8.45
CA LEU A 154 -2.50 -14.64 -8.70
C LEU A 154 -2.86 -14.82 -10.18
N ASP A 155 -4.13 -15.07 -10.45
CA ASP A 155 -4.65 -15.19 -11.81
C ASP A 155 -4.87 -13.79 -12.43
N PRO A 156 -4.09 -13.38 -13.45
CA PRO A 156 -4.23 -12.07 -14.06
C PRO A 156 -5.52 -11.92 -14.88
N THR A 157 -6.22 -13.00 -15.18
CA THR A 157 -7.43 -13.01 -16.00
C THR A 157 -8.72 -12.77 -15.21
N VAL A 158 -8.64 -12.69 -13.86
CA VAL A 158 -9.81 -12.44 -13.02
C VAL A 158 -10.43 -11.08 -13.37
N ALA A 159 -11.65 -11.13 -13.90
CA ALA A 159 -12.38 -9.93 -14.32
C ALA A 159 -13.11 -9.23 -13.17
N ALA A 160 -13.40 -7.95 -13.36
CA ALA A 160 -14.34 -7.22 -12.49
C ALA A 160 -15.76 -7.78 -12.67
N ARG A 161 -16.52 -7.79 -11.59
CA ARG A 161 -17.92 -8.22 -11.58
C ARG A 161 -18.83 -7.02 -11.59
N PHE A 162 -19.70 -6.99 -12.60
CA PHE A 162 -20.75 -6.00 -12.73
C PHE A 162 -22.11 -6.68 -12.54
N ARG A 163 -22.98 -6.01 -11.81
CA ARG A 163 -24.39 -6.43 -11.72
C ARG A 163 -25.12 -6.08 -13.01
N GLU A 164 -26.30 -6.68 -13.24
CA GLU A 164 -27.17 -6.36 -14.39
C GLU A 164 -27.49 -4.87 -14.48
N THR A 165 -27.48 -4.15 -13.38
CA THR A 165 -27.69 -2.70 -13.30
C THR A 165 -26.48 -1.86 -13.71
N GLY A 166 -25.36 -2.47 -14.09
CA GLY A 166 -24.11 -1.80 -14.45
C GLY A 166 -23.24 -1.37 -13.26
N HIS A 167 -23.67 -1.58 -12.01
CA HIS A 167 -22.87 -1.26 -10.82
C HIS A 167 -21.78 -2.31 -10.60
N LEU A 168 -20.60 -1.90 -10.15
CA LEU A 168 -19.61 -2.84 -9.58
C LEU A 168 -20.23 -3.61 -8.42
N GLU A 169 -19.85 -4.87 -8.24
CA GLU A 169 -20.35 -5.65 -7.12
C GLU A 169 -19.76 -5.14 -5.80
N VAL A 170 -18.45 -4.91 -5.76
CA VAL A 170 -17.73 -4.41 -4.57
C VAL A 170 -16.71 -3.34 -4.97
N LEU A 171 -16.80 -2.18 -4.36
CA LEU A 171 -15.81 -1.10 -4.45
C LEU A 171 -15.13 -0.91 -3.09
N GLY A 172 -13.79 -1.01 -3.04
CA GLY A 172 -13.00 -0.57 -1.92
C GLY A 172 -12.96 0.95 -1.85
N VAL A 173 -13.17 1.51 -0.67
CA VAL A 173 -13.12 2.97 -0.46
C VAL A 173 -12.24 3.26 0.74
N GLU A 174 -11.12 3.93 0.50
CA GLU A 174 -10.18 4.31 1.55
C GLU A 174 -10.22 5.81 1.86
N SER A 175 -9.61 6.20 2.98
CA SER A 175 -9.78 7.53 3.57
C SER A 175 -11.27 7.85 3.79
N ALA A 176 -12.01 6.88 4.36
CA ALA A 176 -13.46 6.89 4.51
C ALA A 176 -13.94 7.79 5.67
N ASP A 177 -13.41 9.00 5.76
CA ASP A 177 -13.92 10.05 6.66
C ASP A 177 -15.36 10.43 6.25
N PRO A 178 -16.30 10.58 7.20
CA PRO A 178 -17.69 10.94 6.90
C PRO A 178 -17.84 12.18 6.02
N ARG A 179 -16.94 13.16 6.12
CA ARG A 179 -16.96 14.37 5.29
C ARG A 179 -16.68 14.05 3.82
N TYR A 180 -15.69 13.18 3.56
CA TYR A 180 -15.37 12.72 2.20
C TYR A 180 -16.43 11.78 1.66
N LEU A 181 -16.96 10.87 2.50
CA LEU A 181 -18.06 9.97 2.13
C LEU A 181 -19.32 10.75 1.74
N ALA A 182 -19.67 11.79 2.52
CA ALA A 182 -20.81 12.64 2.20
C ALA A 182 -20.65 13.32 0.83
N GLY A 183 -19.45 13.86 0.55
CA GLY A 183 -19.14 14.45 -0.76
C GLY A 183 -19.08 13.44 -1.91
N ALA A 184 -18.88 12.14 -1.64
CA ALA A 184 -18.83 11.07 -2.62
C ALA A 184 -20.18 10.32 -2.79
N ALA A 185 -21.16 10.57 -1.94
CA ALA A 185 -22.35 9.74 -1.80
C ALA A 185 -23.09 9.50 -3.13
N GLU A 186 -23.34 10.54 -3.93
CA GLU A 186 -24.04 10.38 -5.22
C GLU A 186 -23.19 9.63 -6.25
N ALA A 187 -21.86 9.85 -6.27
CA ALA A 187 -20.97 9.10 -7.14
C ALA A 187 -20.91 7.62 -6.74
N LEU A 188 -20.80 7.33 -5.44
CA LEU A 188 -20.80 5.96 -4.91
C LEU A 188 -22.10 5.22 -5.18
N LYS A 189 -23.24 5.92 -5.09
CA LYS A 189 -24.57 5.36 -5.34
C LYS A 189 -24.72 4.80 -6.76
N VAL A 190 -24.09 5.44 -7.75
CA VAL A 190 -24.15 4.98 -9.15
C VAL A 190 -22.97 4.08 -9.53
N ALA A 191 -21.91 4.06 -8.72
CA ALA A 191 -20.69 3.30 -8.99
C ALA A 191 -20.81 1.83 -8.59
N THR A 192 -21.39 1.55 -7.42
CA THR A 192 -21.27 0.22 -6.82
C THR A 192 -22.50 -0.22 -6.03
N TYR A 193 -22.68 -1.54 -5.95
CA TYR A 193 -23.70 -2.16 -5.12
C TYR A 193 -23.28 -2.21 -3.63
N ARG A 194 -22.00 -2.43 -3.34
CA ARG A 194 -21.48 -2.46 -1.95
C ARG A 194 -20.14 -1.79 -1.84
N VAL A 195 -19.99 -0.98 -0.81
CA VAL A 195 -18.71 -0.37 -0.39
C VAL A 195 -18.05 -1.24 0.68
N ARG A 196 -16.73 -1.30 0.65
CA ARG A 196 -15.88 -1.78 1.73
C ARG A 196 -14.83 -0.73 2.06
N ALA A 197 -14.70 -0.38 3.35
CA ALA A 197 -13.66 0.50 3.87
C ALA A 197 -12.85 -0.31 4.89
N LEU A 198 -11.65 -0.70 4.52
CA LEU A 198 -10.80 -1.53 5.39
C LEU A 198 -9.96 -0.66 6.33
N GLY A 199 -9.62 0.57 5.93
CA GLY A 199 -8.78 1.48 6.69
C GLY A 199 -7.29 1.15 6.57
N ALA A 200 -6.89 0.45 5.48
CA ALA A 200 -5.52 0.11 5.12
C ALA A 200 -5.42 0.09 3.59
N ILE A 201 -4.73 1.07 3.02
CA ILE A 201 -4.68 1.30 1.56
C ILE A 201 -4.00 0.13 0.86
N ALA A 202 -2.84 -0.31 1.36
CA ALA A 202 -2.09 -1.41 0.77
C ALA A 202 -2.91 -2.70 0.77
N VAL A 203 -3.62 -3.02 1.87
CA VAL A 203 -4.48 -4.20 1.94
C VAL A 203 -5.63 -4.10 0.95
N THR A 204 -6.31 -2.94 0.87
CA THR A 204 -7.44 -2.75 -0.05
C THR A 204 -7.01 -2.89 -1.51
N LEU A 205 -5.84 -2.38 -1.90
CA LEU A 205 -5.25 -2.60 -3.22
C LEU A 205 -4.99 -4.10 -3.47
N CYS A 206 -4.43 -4.81 -2.48
CA CYS A 206 -4.21 -6.26 -2.57
C CYS A 206 -5.52 -7.06 -2.72
N GLN A 207 -6.63 -6.60 -2.13
CA GLN A 207 -7.94 -7.23 -2.37
C GLN A 207 -8.40 -7.06 -3.83
N VAL A 208 -8.06 -5.92 -4.48
CA VAL A 208 -8.29 -5.75 -5.93
C VAL A 208 -7.40 -6.70 -6.72
N ALA A 209 -6.11 -6.80 -6.39
CA ALA A 209 -5.18 -7.73 -7.04
C ALA A 209 -5.68 -9.18 -6.99
N ALA A 210 -6.20 -9.61 -5.84
CA ALA A 210 -6.76 -10.95 -5.65
C ALA A 210 -8.17 -11.14 -6.28
N GLY A 211 -8.74 -10.12 -6.94
CA GLY A 211 -10.08 -10.18 -7.53
C GLY A 211 -11.21 -10.31 -6.50
N ARG A 212 -10.95 -9.99 -5.24
CA ARG A 212 -11.97 -9.97 -4.18
C ARG A 212 -12.77 -8.68 -4.19
N TYR A 213 -12.14 -7.57 -4.64
CA TYR A 213 -12.78 -6.31 -4.95
C TYR A 213 -12.64 -6.02 -6.44
N ASP A 214 -13.65 -5.37 -7.03
CA ASP A 214 -13.67 -5.08 -8.46
C ASP A 214 -12.87 -3.83 -8.80
N ALA A 215 -12.84 -2.89 -7.87
CA ALA A 215 -12.04 -1.67 -7.93
C ALA A 215 -11.82 -1.09 -6.54
N MET A 216 -10.96 -0.07 -6.47
CA MET A 216 -10.66 0.69 -5.25
C MET A 216 -10.45 2.17 -5.58
N VAL A 217 -10.83 3.04 -4.65
CA VAL A 217 -10.57 4.48 -4.68
C VAL A 217 -10.25 5.00 -3.28
N SER A 218 -9.22 5.84 -3.13
CA SER A 218 -9.07 6.66 -1.94
C SER A 218 -9.85 7.97 -2.10
N LEU A 219 -10.53 8.43 -1.05
CA LEU A 219 -11.32 9.66 -1.09
C LEU A 219 -10.51 10.93 -0.78
N LYS A 220 -9.27 10.77 -0.38
CA LYS A 220 -8.30 11.82 -0.08
C LYS A 220 -7.05 11.59 -0.95
N LYS A 221 -6.23 12.61 -1.08
CA LYS A 221 -4.87 12.46 -1.64
C LYS A 221 -4.10 11.41 -0.85
N CYS A 222 -3.49 10.49 -1.57
CA CYS A 222 -2.65 9.41 -1.06
C CYS A 222 -1.17 9.79 -1.25
N ARG A 223 -0.33 9.43 -0.30
CA ARG A 223 1.12 9.50 -0.44
C ARG A 223 1.58 8.29 -1.26
N SER A 224 2.66 8.42 -2.00
CA SER A 224 3.23 7.30 -2.75
C SER A 224 3.67 6.16 -1.81
N ILE A 225 4.17 6.50 -0.62
CA ILE A 225 4.63 5.54 0.40
C ILE A 225 3.53 4.57 0.84
N ASP A 226 2.28 5.03 0.96
CA ASP A 226 1.15 4.23 1.42
C ASP A 226 0.73 3.16 0.38
N ALA A 227 1.12 3.33 -0.90
CA ALA A 227 0.59 2.52 -2.00
C ALA A 227 1.66 1.81 -2.85
N ALA A 228 2.93 2.23 -2.80
CA ALA A 228 3.97 1.82 -3.75
C ALA A 228 4.06 0.30 -3.96
N ALA A 229 4.13 -0.48 -2.88
CA ALA A 229 4.21 -1.94 -2.97
C ALA A 229 2.94 -2.56 -3.57
N ALA A 230 1.79 -2.14 -3.05
CA ALA A 230 0.51 -2.70 -3.45
C ALA A 230 0.11 -2.34 -4.89
N LEU A 231 0.54 -1.18 -5.41
CA LEU A 231 0.34 -0.81 -6.81
C LEU A 231 1.07 -1.77 -7.76
N LEU A 232 2.29 -2.19 -7.43
CA LEU A 232 2.99 -3.23 -8.19
C LEU A 232 2.25 -4.57 -8.09
N VAL A 233 1.76 -4.95 -6.89
CA VAL A 233 0.97 -6.18 -6.73
C VAL A 233 -0.29 -6.16 -7.62
N VAL A 234 -0.99 -5.03 -7.72
CA VAL A 234 -2.17 -4.89 -8.59
C VAL A 234 -1.79 -5.03 -10.06
N THR A 235 -0.73 -4.35 -10.51
CA THR A 235 -0.32 -4.37 -11.94
C THR A 235 0.18 -5.73 -12.36
N GLU A 236 1.00 -6.38 -11.53
CA GLU A 236 1.53 -7.72 -11.79
C GLU A 236 0.45 -8.82 -11.69
N ALA A 237 -0.66 -8.55 -10.99
CA ALA A 237 -1.85 -9.38 -10.99
C ALA A 237 -2.82 -9.08 -12.16
N GLY A 238 -2.41 -8.30 -13.17
CA GLY A 238 -3.21 -7.96 -14.34
C GLY A 238 -4.27 -6.88 -14.12
N GLY A 239 -4.27 -6.21 -12.97
CA GLY A 239 -5.12 -5.05 -12.69
C GLY A 239 -4.53 -3.76 -13.26
N LEU A 240 -5.32 -2.70 -13.22
CA LEU A 240 -4.95 -1.36 -13.66
C LEU A 240 -4.96 -0.40 -12.49
N VAL A 241 -4.03 0.54 -12.49
CA VAL A 241 -3.86 1.54 -11.43
C VAL A 241 -3.74 2.94 -12.01
N CYS A 242 -4.11 3.96 -11.24
CA CYS A 242 -3.94 5.34 -11.65
C CYS A 242 -3.77 6.25 -10.43
N PHE A 243 -2.75 7.13 -10.54
CA PHE A 243 -2.63 8.36 -9.75
C PHE A 243 -3.00 9.52 -10.68
N PRO A 244 -4.22 10.08 -10.61
CA PRO A 244 -4.65 11.16 -11.49
C PRO A 244 -3.77 12.40 -11.39
N GLY A 245 -3.58 13.11 -12.52
CA GLY A 245 -2.83 14.36 -12.56
C GLY A 245 -1.36 14.23 -12.95
N PHE A 246 -0.92 13.02 -13.33
CA PHE A 246 0.40 12.75 -13.89
C PHE A 246 0.28 12.25 -15.33
N ASP A 247 1.30 12.52 -16.16
CA ASP A 247 1.33 12.10 -17.57
C ASP A 247 1.28 10.57 -17.74
N LYS A 248 1.81 9.85 -16.75
CA LYS A 248 1.72 8.40 -16.66
C LYS A 248 0.91 7.98 -15.43
N PRO A 249 0.18 6.86 -15.48
CA PRO A 249 -0.60 6.33 -14.34
C PRO A 249 0.20 6.17 -13.04
N LEU A 250 1.49 5.86 -13.14
CA LEU A 250 2.43 5.67 -12.03
C LEU A 250 3.56 6.73 -12.04
N GLY A 251 3.32 7.92 -12.64
CA GLY A 251 4.29 9.00 -12.71
C GLY A 251 4.47 9.81 -11.43
N ALA A 252 3.73 9.51 -10.37
CA ALA A 252 3.85 10.21 -9.09
C ALA A 252 5.23 9.97 -8.48
N PRO A 253 5.87 11.02 -7.88
CA PRO A 253 7.13 10.86 -7.20
C PRO A 253 6.99 9.99 -5.95
N ILE A 254 8.07 9.31 -5.59
CA ILE A 254 8.19 8.57 -4.33
C ILE A 254 8.64 9.56 -3.26
N ASP A 255 7.70 9.99 -2.43
CA ASP A 255 7.92 10.91 -1.33
C ASP A 255 6.81 10.77 -0.26
N LEU A 256 6.85 11.64 0.77
CA LEU A 256 5.88 11.68 1.88
C LEU A 256 4.72 12.66 1.63
N VAL A 257 4.60 13.21 0.42
CA VAL A 257 3.56 14.20 0.09
C VAL A 257 2.34 13.52 -0.50
N GLY A 258 1.15 13.94 -0.09
CA GLY A 258 -0.10 13.50 -0.70
C GLY A 258 -0.33 14.17 -2.06
N HIS A 259 -0.31 13.37 -3.15
CA HIS A 259 -0.40 13.88 -4.51
C HIS A 259 -1.84 13.87 -5.07
N ALA A 260 -2.44 12.69 -5.16
CA ALA A 260 -3.75 12.49 -5.76
C ALA A 260 -4.49 11.33 -5.06
N PRO A 261 -5.81 11.21 -5.22
CA PRO A 261 -6.49 9.96 -4.89
C PRO A 261 -5.86 8.80 -5.68
N VAL A 262 -5.59 7.67 -5.01
CA VAL A 262 -5.17 6.45 -5.70
C VAL A 262 -6.42 5.67 -6.14
N THR A 263 -6.36 5.12 -7.35
CA THR A 263 -7.43 4.29 -7.92
C THR A 263 -6.86 3.02 -8.52
N ALA A 264 -7.61 1.93 -8.39
CA ALA A 264 -7.28 0.65 -9.00
C ALA A 264 -8.56 -0.04 -9.49
N GLY A 265 -8.43 -0.88 -10.50
CA GLY A 265 -9.52 -1.71 -11.03
C GLY A 265 -9.00 -2.97 -11.71
N ARG A 266 -9.85 -3.99 -11.83
CA ARG A 266 -9.51 -5.24 -12.51
C ARG A 266 -9.50 -5.11 -14.03
N CYS A 267 -10.13 -4.07 -14.58
CA CYS A 267 -10.17 -3.77 -16.01
C CYS A 267 -10.42 -2.27 -16.22
N GLU A 268 -10.32 -1.80 -17.47
CA GLU A 268 -10.57 -0.40 -17.83
C GLU A 268 -11.93 0.11 -17.36
N ALA A 269 -12.97 -0.70 -17.50
CA ALA A 269 -14.32 -0.29 -17.09
C ALA A 269 -14.42 -0.09 -15.57
N SER A 270 -13.83 -0.98 -14.77
CA SER A 270 -13.84 -0.86 -13.31
C SER A 270 -12.93 0.27 -12.82
N LEU A 271 -11.77 0.50 -13.47
CA LEU A 271 -10.91 1.65 -13.18
C LEU A 271 -11.63 2.96 -13.52
N ALA A 272 -12.34 3.05 -14.65
CA ALA A 272 -13.10 4.23 -15.02
C ALA A 272 -14.17 4.60 -13.98
N VAL A 273 -14.84 3.58 -13.41
CA VAL A 273 -15.80 3.79 -12.30
C VAL A 273 -15.10 4.36 -11.07
N ALA A 274 -13.96 3.82 -10.67
CA ALA A 274 -13.18 4.32 -9.54
C ALA A 274 -12.70 5.77 -9.76
N LEU A 275 -12.21 6.07 -10.97
CA LEU A 275 -11.80 7.44 -11.36
C LEU A 275 -12.96 8.43 -11.33
N ALA A 276 -14.16 8.03 -11.74
CA ALA A 276 -15.35 8.90 -11.67
C ALA A 276 -15.70 9.26 -10.21
N VAL A 277 -15.48 8.34 -9.28
CA VAL A 277 -15.64 8.62 -7.84
C VAL A 277 -14.51 9.53 -7.32
N ALA A 278 -13.26 9.33 -7.77
CA ALA A 278 -12.11 10.16 -7.37
C ALA A 278 -12.25 11.62 -7.82
N ASN A 279 -12.70 11.84 -9.05
CA ASN A 279 -12.77 13.15 -9.72
C ASN A 279 -14.03 13.96 -9.38
N ARG A 280 -14.81 13.55 -8.38
CA ARG A 280 -15.99 14.29 -7.94
C ARG A 280 -15.64 15.73 -7.55
N PRO A 281 -16.52 16.73 -7.81
CA PRO A 281 -16.32 18.06 -7.25
C PRO A 281 -16.31 17.97 -5.71
N VAL A 282 -15.26 18.51 -5.11
CA VAL A 282 -15.22 18.72 -3.66
C VAL A 282 -16.15 19.87 -3.36
N SER A 283 -17.32 19.56 -2.82
CA SER A 283 -18.30 20.54 -2.37
C SER A 283 -17.90 21.21 -1.07
#